data_58601d749e8a713c6310e4eaaf86d268
#
_entry.id   58601d749e8a713c6310e4eaaf86d268
#
_cell.length_a   1.000
_cell.length_b   1.000
_cell.length_c   1.000
_cell.angle_alpha   90.00
_cell.angle_beta   90.00
_cell.angle_gamma   90.00
#
_symmetry.space_group_name_H-M   'P 1'
#
loop_
_entity.id
_entity.type
_entity.pdbx_description
1 polymer ?
#
loop_
_entity_poly.entity_id
_entity_poly.type
_entity_poly.pdbx_seq_one_letter_code
_entity_poly.pdbx_strand_id
1 'polypeptide(L)'
;TQVSQTTLANIGLGLGADVPIFIHGHAALAEGVGEKLTSVCPDEKYYLVVKPDVSISTAAIFTHPDLQRSTPKRTVSELMTQKHENDCEKIARKQFPEVDKAVSWLLEYAPSRMTGTGACVFAEFDTAHDAQNTLDTMPNWLTGFVARGLNRSPLLDALQQLDARQQHTVSQ
;
A
#
# COMPACT_ATOMS: atom_id res chain seq x y z
N THR A 1 8.32 31.04 -6.24
CA THR A 1 8.75 30.08 -7.30
C THR A 1 8.16 28.74 -6.95
N GLN A 2 7.22 28.24 -7.75
CA GLN A 2 6.65 26.91 -7.52
C GLN A 2 7.69 25.85 -7.95
N VAL A 3 7.97 24.92 -7.05
CA VAL A 3 8.83 23.75 -7.35
C VAL A 3 8.01 22.76 -8.19
N SER A 4 8.60 22.23 -9.27
CA SER A 4 7.89 21.26 -10.12
C SER A 4 7.65 19.94 -9.38
N GLN A 5 6.58 19.24 -9.74
CA GLN A 5 6.26 17.92 -9.18
C GLN A 5 7.41 16.93 -9.38
N THR A 6 8.07 16.98 -10.53
CA THR A 6 9.25 16.15 -10.82
C THR A 6 10.41 16.44 -9.86
N THR A 7 10.67 17.72 -9.57
CA THR A 7 11.71 18.11 -8.61
C THR A 7 11.36 17.63 -7.20
N LEU A 8 10.10 17.77 -6.79
CA LEU A 8 9.63 17.26 -5.49
C LEU A 8 9.76 15.73 -5.40
N ALA A 9 9.40 15.01 -6.46
CA ALA A 9 9.53 13.55 -6.50
C ALA A 9 10.99 13.09 -6.37
N ASN A 10 11.93 13.79 -7.03
CA ASN A 10 13.36 13.49 -6.90
C ASN A 10 13.90 13.76 -5.50
N ILE A 11 13.48 14.86 -4.86
CA ILE A 11 13.83 15.14 -3.46
C ILE A 11 13.23 14.06 -2.56
N GLY A 12 11.96 13.71 -2.79
CA GLY A 12 11.23 12.70 -2.04
C GLY A 12 11.89 11.32 -2.11
N LEU A 13 12.39 10.93 -3.28
CA LEU A 13 13.13 9.68 -3.46
C LEU A 13 14.38 9.61 -2.56
N GLY A 14 15.03 10.73 -2.35
CA GLY A 14 16.16 10.82 -1.41
C GLY A 14 15.78 10.63 0.07
N LEU A 15 14.51 10.81 0.42
CA LEU A 15 13.97 10.60 1.77
C LEU A 15 13.48 9.15 1.96
N GLY A 16 12.99 8.51 0.89
CA GLY A 16 12.51 7.13 0.92
C GLY A 16 11.87 6.70 -0.38
N ALA A 17 11.97 5.41 -0.67
CA ALA A 17 11.48 4.80 -1.91
C ALA A 17 9.97 5.01 -2.14
N ASP A 18 9.18 5.07 -1.06
CA ASP A 18 7.72 5.21 -1.14
C ASP A 18 7.26 6.69 -1.19
N VAL A 19 8.16 7.68 -1.03
CA VAL A 19 7.76 9.09 -1.01
C VAL A 19 7.26 9.59 -2.38
N PRO A 20 7.84 9.19 -3.52
CA PRO A 20 7.38 9.63 -4.84
C PRO A 20 5.90 9.36 -5.13
N ILE A 21 5.33 8.23 -4.66
CA ILE A 21 3.91 7.91 -4.89
C ILE A 21 2.97 8.91 -4.20
N PHE A 22 3.33 9.39 -3.01
CA PHE A 22 2.53 10.41 -2.32
C PHE A 22 2.59 11.77 -3.01
N ILE A 23 3.72 12.12 -3.62
CA ILE A 23 3.87 13.33 -4.42
C ILE A 23 3.08 13.21 -5.73
N HIS A 24 3.11 12.02 -6.35
CA HIS A 24 2.31 11.71 -7.54
C HIS A 24 0.80 11.87 -7.26
N GLY A 25 0.35 11.42 -6.10
CA GLY A 25 -1.01 11.63 -5.60
C GLY A 25 -2.11 10.87 -6.35
N HIS A 26 -1.76 9.89 -7.17
CA HIS A 26 -2.68 9.00 -7.89
C HIS A 26 -2.25 7.55 -7.72
N ALA A 27 -3.20 6.62 -7.86
CA ALA A 27 -2.87 5.20 -7.90
C ALA A 27 -1.92 4.92 -9.07
N ALA A 28 -0.86 4.17 -8.81
CA ALA A 28 0.15 3.88 -9.81
C ALA A 28 0.79 2.50 -9.59
N LEU A 29 1.20 1.89 -10.69
CA LEU A 29 2.17 0.81 -10.66
C LEU A 29 3.56 1.44 -10.47
N ALA A 30 4.26 0.98 -9.43
CA ALA A 30 5.63 1.40 -9.13
C ALA A 30 6.64 0.34 -9.58
N GLU A 31 7.66 0.75 -10.31
CA GLU A 31 8.79 -0.08 -10.72
C GLU A 31 10.11 0.52 -10.23
N GLY A 32 11.20 -0.25 -10.40
CA GLY A 32 12.50 0.17 -9.89
C GLY A 32 12.55 0.03 -8.38
N VAL A 33 12.97 1.07 -7.68
CA VAL A 33 12.88 1.16 -6.21
C VAL A 33 11.62 1.92 -5.73
N GLY A 34 10.69 2.25 -6.66
CA GLY A 34 9.46 3.02 -6.40
C GLY A 34 9.36 4.34 -7.16
N GLU A 35 10.39 4.67 -7.96
CA GLU A 35 10.50 5.95 -8.68
C GLU A 35 9.81 5.97 -10.03
N LYS A 36 9.61 4.81 -10.66
CA LYS A 36 8.96 4.72 -11.98
C LYS A 36 7.48 4.44 -11.80
N LEU A 37 6.69 5.49 -11.87
CA LEU A 37 5.26 5.44 -11.63
C LEU A 37 4.48 5.45 -12.95
N THR A 38 3.66 4.43 -13.17
CA THR A 38 2.68 4.36 -14.26
C THR A 38 1.29 4.45 -13.65
N SER A 39 0.54 5.50 -13.96
CA SER A 39 -0.81 5.70 -13.43
C SER A 39 -1.73 4.54 -13.82
N VAL A 40 -2.50 4.07 -12.85
CA VAL A 40 -3.51 3.02 -13.01
C VAL A 40 -4.80 3.45 -12.30
N CYS A 41 -5.90 2.78 -12.61
CA CYS A 41 -7.19 3.06 -11.98
C CYS A 41 -7.87 1.74 -11.57
N PRO A 42 -7.41 1.09 -10.49
CA PRO A 42 -8.06 -0.09 -9.95
C PRO A 42 -9.42 0.26 -9.33
N ASP A 43 -10.24 -0.76 -9.12
CA ASP A 43 -11.48 -0.58 -8.36
C ASP A 43 -11.15 -0.10 -6.95
N GLU A 44 -11.85 0.95 -6.50
CA GLU A 44 -11.71 1.43 -5.13
C GLU A 44 -12.40 0.46 -4.18
N LYS A 45 -11.64 -0.21 -3.35
CA LYS A 45 -12.08 -1.20 -2.37
C LYS A 45 -11.92 -0.67 -0.94
N TYR A 46 -12.47 -1.39 0.00
CA TYR A 46 -12.17 -1.21 1.42
C TYR A 46 -11.16 -2.27 1.86
N TYR A 47 -10.25 -1.86 2.70
CA TYR A 47 -9.16 -2.70 3.19
C TYR A 47 -9.23 -2.80 4.71
N LEU A 48 -9.31 -4.01 5.23
CA LEU A 48 -8.99 -4.25 6.63
C LEU A 48 -7.50 -4.53 6.71
N VAL A 49 -6.77 -3.62 7.34
CA VAL A 49 -5.34 -3.77 7.59
C VAL A 49 -5.14 -4.20 9.03
N VAL A 50 -4.42 -5.30 9.24
CA VAL A 50 -4.10 -5.82 10.57
C VAL A 50 -2.60 -5.99 10.73
N LYS A 51 -2.13 -5.84 11.97
CA LYS A 51 -0.73 -6.03 12.34
C LYS A 51 -0.64 -6.93 13.57
N PRO A 52 0.03 -8.09 13.46
CA PRO A 52 0.43 -8.87 14.63
C PRO A 52 1.54 -8.15 15.41
N ASP A 53 1.69 -8.49 16.69
CA ASP A 53 2.72 -7.91 17.56
C ASP A 53 4.09 -8.55 17.30
N VAL A 54 4.59 -8.33 16.09
CA VAL A 54 5.94 -8.78 15.65
C VAL A 54 6.58 -7.71 14.78
N SER A 55 7.90 -7.59 14.89
CA SER A 55 8.71 -6.71 14.04
C SER A 55 9.58 -7.53 13.11
N ILE A 56 9.53 -7.23 11.82
CA ILE A 56 10.28 -7.92 10.78
C ILE A 56 11.32 -6.99 10.19
N SER A 57 12.57 -7.42 10.18
CA SER A 57 13.64 -6.70 9.50
C SER A 57 13.49 -6.83 7.99
N THR A 58 13.28 -5.71 7.31
CA THR A 58 13.24 -5.64 5.84
C THR A 58 14.51 -6.23 5.21
N ALA A 59 15.67 -5.92 5.78
CA ALA A 59 16.94 -6.45 5.32
C ALA A 59 17.00 -8.00 5.45
N ALA A 60 16.49 -8.56 6.55
CA ALA A 60 16.48 -10.01 6.75
C ALA A 60 15.62 -10.73 5.70
N ILE A 61 14.48 -10.17 5.33
CA ILE A 61 13.63 -10.72 4.26
C ILE A 61 14.35 -10.62 2.90
N PHE A 62 14.86 -9.43 2.54
CA PHE A 62 15.50 -9.24 1.24
C PHE A 62 16.80 -10.01 1.06
N THR A 63 17.52 -10.33 2.14
CA THR A 63 18.75 -11.14 2.07
C THR A 63 18.51 -12.64 2.23
N HIS A 64 17.25 -13.06 2.45
CA HIS A 64 16.95 -14.47 2.69
C HIS A 64 17.31 -15.32 1.46
N PRO A 65 17.99 -16.47 1.63
CA PRO A 65 18.43 -17.33 0.49
C PRO A 65 17.26 -17.87 -0.33
N ASP A 66 16.12 -18.16 0.29
CA ASP A 66 14.94 -18.72 -0.38
C ASP A 66 14.07 -17.64 -1.05
N LEU A 67 14.44 -16.35 -0.99
CA LEU A 67 13.64 -15.30 -1.62
C LEU A 67 13.66 -15.46 -3.14
N GLN A 68 12.47 -15.59 -3.71
CA GLN A 68 12.28 -15.59 -5.17
C GLN A 68 12.59 -14.20 -5.72
N ARG A 69 13.65 -14.08 -6.55
CA ARG A 69 14.11 -12.80 -7.12
C ARG A 69 13.92 -12.71 -8.63
N SER A 70 13.44 -13.79 -9.23
CA SER A 70 13.29 -13.93 -10.68
C SER A 70 11.83 -14.09 -11.11
N THR A 71 10.89 -13.63 -10.29
CA THR A 71 9.47 -13.60 -10.65
C THR A 71 9.29 -12.79 -11.93
N PRO A 72 8.69 -13.36 -12.98
CA PRO A 72 8.52 -12.66 -14.25
C PRO A 72 7.77 -11.34 -14.09
N LYS A 73 8.23 -10.31 -14.78
CA LYS A 73 7.50 -9.04 -14.85
C LYS A 73 6.15 -9.26 -15.49
N ARG A 74 5.13 -8.65 -14.93
CA ARG A 74 3.76 -8.64 -15.47
C ARG A 74 3.47 -7.31 -16.15
N THR A 75 2.64 -7.35 -17.16
CA THR A 75 2.08 -6.15 -17.77
C THR A 75 1.09 -5.47 -16.82
N VAL A 76 0.81 -4.18 -17.03
CA VAL A 76 -0.22 -3.44 -16.27
C VAL A 76 -1.57 -4.16 -16.35
N SER A 77 -1.94 -4.66 -17.54
CA SER A 77 -3.21 -5.39 -17.74
C SER A 77 -3.28 -6.67 -16.90
N GLU A 78 -2.19 -7.44 -16.84
CA GLU A 78 -2.13 -8.66 -16.01
C GLU A 78 -2.20 -8.32 -14.52
N LEU A 79 -1.53 -7.24 -14.11
CA LEU A 79 -1.58 -6.77 -12.72
C LEU A 79 -2.98 -6.30 -12.31
N MET A 80 -3.76 -5.75 -13.24
CA MET A 80 -5.13 -5.29 -12.95
C MET A 80 -6.16 -6.42 -12.91
N THR A 81 -5.87 -7.57 -13.52
CA THR A 81 -6.86 -8.66 -13.71
C THR A 81 -6.52 -9.96 -12.98
N GLN A 82 -5.27 -10.15 -12.57
CA GLN A 82 -4.81 -11.38 -11.94
C GLN A 82 -4.53 -11.18 -10.46
N LYS A 83 -4.56 -12.29 -9.71
CA LYS A 83 -4.16 -12.27 -8.29
C LYS A 83 -2.69 -11.82 -8.17
N HIS A 84 -2.46 -10.94 -7.22
CA HIS A 84 -1.11 -10.51 -6.84
C HIS A 84 -0.57 -11.43 -5.76
N GLU A 85 0.69 -11.83 -5.94
CA GLU A 85 1.47 -12.53 -4.92
C GLU A 85 2.60 -11.62 -4.44
N ASN A 86 2.95 -11.75 -3.19
CA ASN A 86 4.09 -11.06 -2.59
C ASN A 86 5.20 -12.08 -2.35
N ASP A 87 6.29 -11.97 -3.09
CA ASP A 87 7.43 -12.91 -2.97
C ASP A 87 8.02 -12.98 -1.55
N CYS A 88 7.88 -11.90 -0.76
CA CYS A 88 8.31 -11.85 0.62
C CYS A 88 7.38 -12.62 1.58
N GLU A 89 6.11 -12.80 1.23
CA GLU A 89 5.10 -13.37 2.13
C GLU A 89 5.43 -14.80 2.53
N LYS A 90 5.84 -15.64 1.59
CA LYS A 90 6.17 -17.04 1.85
C LYS A 90 7.27 -17.18 2.91
N ILE A 91 8.28 -16.30 2.86
CA ILE A 91 9.37 -16.29 3.81
C ILE A 91 8.92 -15.76 5.16
N ALA A 92 8.19 -14.66 5.17
CA ALA A 92 7.68 -14.05 6.39
C ALA A 92 6.76 -15.03 7.15
N ARG A 93 5.83 -15.70 6.47
CA ARG A 93 4.94 -16.70 7.06
C ARG A 93 5.70 -17.91 7.63
N LYS A 94 6.76 -18.34 6.96
CA LYS A 94 7.61 -19.45 7.43
C LYS A 94 8.42 -19.10 8.68
N GLN A 95 8.91 -17.87 8.77
CA GLN A 95 9.77 -17.41 9.86
C GLN A 95 9.01 -16.82 11.05
N PHE A 96 7.84 -16.25 10.81
CA PHE A 96 7.03 -15.53 11.79
C PHE A 96 5.63 -16.14 11.85
N PRO A 97 5.39 -17.09 12.77
CA PRO A 97 4.08 -17.75 12.94
C PRO A 97 2.93 -16.75 13.18
N GLU A 98 3.23 -15.57 13.76
CA GLU A 98 2.25 -14.51 14.00
C GLU A 98 1.72 -13.94 12.69
N VAL A 99 2.58 -13.81 11.67
CA VAL A 99 2.17 -13.35 10.33
C VAL A 99 1.34 -14.42 9.64
N ASP A 100 1.78 -15.70 9.71
CA ASP A 100 1.00 -16.80 9.15
C ASP A 100 -0.39 -16.91 9.75
N LYS A 101 -0.48 -16.76 11.08
CA LYS A 101 -1.74 -16.74 11.80
C LYS A 101 -2.63 -15.56 11.39
N ALA A 102 -2.06 -14.37 11.19
CA ALA A 102 -2.80 -13.18 10.76
C ALA A 102 -3.36 -13.33 9.34
N VAL A 103 -2.53 -13.82 8.39
CA VAL A 103 -2.98 -14.10 7.02
C VAL A 103 -4.08 -15.17 7.02
N SER A 104 -3.89 -16.26 7.78
CA SER A 104 -4.85 -17.36 7.85
C SER A 104 -6.19 -16.93 8.44
N TRP A 105 -6.17 -16.10 9.50
CA TRP A 105 -7.38 -15.55 10.08
C TRP A 105 -8.14 -14.65 9.08
N LEU A 106 -7.48 -13.75 8.39
CA LEU A 106 -8.14 -12.88 7.40
C LEU A 106 -8.68 -13.67 6.19
N LEU A 107 -8.01 -14.75 5.79
CA LEU A 107 -8.47 -15.62 4.68
C LEU A 107 -9.82 -16.30 4.95
N GLU A 108 -10.25 -16.40 6.20
CA GLU A 108 -11.59 -16.91 6.56
C GLU A 108 -12.71 -15.95 6.12
N TYR A 109 -12.40 -14.67 5.92
CA TYR A 109 -13.36 -13.61 5.60
C TYR A 109 -13.24 -13.10 4.16
N ALA A 110 -12.02 -12.89 3.68
CA ALA A 110 -11.78 -12.34 2.34
C ALA A 110 -10.36 -12.68 1.84
N PRO A 111 -10.10 -12.54 0.50
CA PRO A 111 -8.76 -12.67 -0.03
C PRO A 111 -7.79 -11.74 0.70
N SER A 112 -6.75 -12.31 1.30
CA SER A 112 -5.80 -11.58 2.13
C SER A 112 -4.36 -11.85 1.72
N ARG A 113 -3.48 -10.90 2.02
CA ARG A 113 -2.04 -10.99 1.76
C ARG A 113 -1.25 -10.02 2.63
N MET A 114 0.03 -10.32 2.77
CA MET A 114 0.97 -9.45 3.46
C MET A 114 1.37 -8.27 2.56
N THR A 115 1.55 -7.08 3.13
CA THR A 115 2.09 -5.92 2.44
C THR A 115 3.58 -5.74 2.70
N GLY A 116 4.33 -5.36 1.67
CA GLY A 116 5.77 -5.13 1.76
C GLY A 116 6.53 -6.36 2.27
N THR A 117 7.42 -6.16 3.23
CA THR A 117 8.18 -7.22 3.92
C THR A 117 7.50 -7.72 5.20
N GLY A 118 6.29 -7.25 5.49
CA GLY A 118 5.52 -7.55 6.70
C GLY A 118 5.76 -6.48 7.80
N ALA A 119 5.21 -6.61 9.02
CA ALA A 119 4.30 -7.67 9.45
C ALA A 119 2.82 -7.40 9.12
N CYS A 120 2.48 -6.25 8.50
CA CYS A 120 1.11 -5.91 8.17
C CYS A 120 0.53 -6.85 7.10
N VAL A 121 -0.71 -7.26 7.33
CA VAL A 121 -1.53 -8.08 6.43
C VAL A 121 -2.80 -7.31 6.14
N PHE A 122 -3.35 -7.47 4.95
CA PHE A 122 -4.62 -6.83 4.60
C PHE A 122 -5.53 -7.78 3.83
N ALA A 123 -6.84 -7.52 3.94
CA ALA A 123 -7.88 -8.15 3.16
C ALA A 123 -8.71 -7.10 2.42
N GLU A 124 -9.23 -7.45 1.25
CA GLU A 124 -10.00 -6.58 0.38
C GLU A 124 -11.50 -6.88 0.51
N PHE A 125 -12.32 -5.84 0.67
CA PHE A 125 -13.77 -5.91 0.79
C PHE A 125 -14.44 -4.95 -0.19
N ASP A 126 -15.62 -5.32 -0.67
CA ASP A 126 -16.42 -4.47 -1.56
C ASP A 126 -17.13 -3.35 -0.79
N THR A 127 -17.42 -3.54 0.49
CA THR A 127 -18.13 -2.57 1.31
C THR A 127 -17.38 -2.23 2.61
N ALA A 128 -17.55 -1.00 3.09
CA ALA A 128 -17.05 -0.58 4.40
C ALA A 128 -17.67 -1.41 5.53
N HIS A 129 -18.93 -1.82 5.36
CA HIS A 129 -19.68 -2.57 6.36
C HIS A 129 -19.06 -3.96 6.59
N ASP A 130 -18.73 -4.69 5.51
CA ASP A 130 -18.13 -6.02 5.62
C ASP A 130 -16.72 -5.95 6.23
N ALA A 131 -15.92 -4.95 5.82
CA ALA A 131 -14.61 -4.71 6.41
C ALA A 131 -14.72 -4.39 7.91
N GLN A 132 -15.70 -3.57 8.32
CA GLN A 132 -15.93 -3.20 9.72
C GLN A 132 -16.44 -4.38 10.55
N ASN A 133 -17.39 -5.15 10.03
CA ASN A 133 -17.87 -6.36 10.70
C ASN A 133 -16.74 -7.35 11.00
N THR A 134 -15.80 -7.50 10.03
CA THR A 134 -14.63 -8.35 10.25
C THR A 134 -13.70 -7.74 11.30
N LEU A 135 -13.46 -6.42 11.26
CA LEU A 135 -12.67 -5.73 12.30
C LEU A 135 -13.27 -5.94 13.70
N ASP A 136 -14.58 -5.88 13.83
CA ASP A 136 -15.27 -6.04 15.12
C ASP A 136 -15.11 -7.45 15.73
N THR A 137 -14.77 -8.45 14.91
CA THR A 137 -14.44 -9.82 15.35
C THR A 137 -12.94 -10.04 15.57
N MET A 138 -12.12 -8.98 15.39
CA MET A 138 -10.67 -9.10 15.42
C MET A 138 -10.17 -9.60 16.79
N PRO A 139 -9.29 -10.63 16.80
CA PRO A 139 -8.70 -11.13 18.04
C PRO A 139 -7.80 -10.08 18.71
N ASN A 140 -7.70 -10.12 20.02
CA ASN A 140 -6.94 -9.16 20.83
C ASN A 140 -5.41 -9.19 20.63
N TRP A 141 -4.87 -10.21 19.96
CA TRP A 141 -3.45 -10.31 19.58
C TRP A 141 -3.13 -9.58 18.26
N LEU A 142 -4.13 -8.99 17.60
CA LEU A 142 -3.98 -8.12 16.45
C LEU A 142 -4.31 -6.67 16.81
N THR A 143 -3.71 -5.75 16.08
CA THR A 143 -4.18 -4.37 15.95
C THR A 143 -4.57 -4.12 14.51
N GLY A 144 -5.57 -3.27 14.26
CA GLY A 144 -6.00 -3.04 12.87
C GLY A 144 -6.96 -1.89 12.72
N PHE A 145 -7.24 -1.57 11.47
CA PHE A 145 -8.17 -0.52 11.07
C PHE A 145 -8.71 -0.77 9.67
N VAL A 146 -9.87 -0.19 9.37
CA VAL A 146 -10.44 -0.16 8.03
C VAL A 146 -9.99 1.12 7.31
N ALA A 147 -9.55 0.97 6.06
CA ALA A 147 -9.22 2.07 5.17
C ALA A 147 -9.98 1.94 3.84
N ARG A 148 -10.27 3.06 3.20
CA ARG A 148 -10.75 3.09 1.81
C ARG A 148 -9.58 3.29 0.86
N GLY A 149 -9.47 2.46 -0.18
CA GLY A 149 -8.58 2.69 -1.30
C GLY A 149 -9.08 3.85 -2.16
N LEU A 150 -8.16 4.70 -2.59
CA LEU A 150 -8.49 5.87 -3.41
C LEU A 150 -7.56 5.93 -4.62
N ASN A 151 -8.12 6.19 -5.80
CA ASN A 151 -7.34 6.40 -7.02
C ASN A 151 -6.71 7.81 -7.09
N ARG A 152 -7.22 8.76 -6.30
CA ARG A 152 -6.73 10.12 -6.20
C ARG A 152 -6.59 10.53 -4.73
N SER A 153 -5.44 11.08 -4.38
CA SER A 153 -5.17 11.56 -3.03
C SER A 153 -6.02 12.80 -2.71
N PRO A 154 -6.72 12.85 -1.56
CA PRO A 154 -7.43 14.05 -1.11
C PRO A 154 -6.50 15.26 -0.91
N LEU A 155 -5.19 15.04 -0.75
CA LEU A 155 -4.21 16.12 -0.65
C LEU A 155 -4.19 16.99 -1.91
N LEU A 156 -4.37 16.39 -3.10
CA LEU A 156 -4.42 17.16 -4.36
C LEU A 156 -5.59 18.16 -4.38
N ASP A 157 -6.74 17.77 -3.85
CA ASP A 157 -7.91 18.63 -3.77
C ASP A 157 -7.69 19.75 -2.75
N ALA A 158 -7.09 19.43 -1.60
CA ALA A 158 -6.72 20.43 -0.60
C ALA A 158 -5.70 21.46 -1.14
N LEU A 159 -4.71 21.03 -1.90
CA LEU A 159 -3.74 21.93 -2.53
C LEU A 159 -4.41 22.85 -3.56
N GLN A 160 -5.30 22.33 -4.41
CA GLN A 160 -6.04 23.13 -5.37
C GLN A 160 -6.91 24.22 -4.69
N GLN A 161 -7.54 23.89 -3.56
CA GLN A 161 -8.32 24.84 -2.79
C GLN A 161 -7.44 25.94 -2.17
N LEU A 162 -6.23 25.59 -1.70
CA LEU A 162 -5.28 26.56 -1.16
C LEU A 162 -4.79 27.53 -2.24
N ASP A 163 -4.42 27.01 -3.40
CA ASP A 163 -3.98 27.84 -4.53
C ASP A 163 -5.08 28.82 -4.98
N ALA A 164 -6.32 28.36 -5.06
CA ALA A 164 -7.47 29.22 -5.42
C ALA A 164 -7.67 30.35 -4.39
N ARG A 165 -7.53 30.09 -3.10
CA ARG A 165 -7.64 31.11 -2.03
C ARG A 165 -6.52 32.15 -2.12
N GLN A 166 -5.28 31.72 -2.39
CA GLN A 166 -4.14 32.64 -2.52
C GLN A 166 -4.28 33.57 -3.72
N GLN A 167 -4.81 33.10 -4.85
CA GLN A 167 -5.07 33.93 -6.03
C GLN A 167 -6.13 35.02 -5.77
N HIS A 168 -7.14 34.71 -4.98
CA HIS A 168 -8.17 35.71 -4.61
C HIS A 168 -7.65 36.81 -3.66
N THR A 169 -6.69 36.46 -2.80
CA THR A 169 -6.11 37.43 -1.82
C THR A 169 -5.12 38.39 -2.48
N VAL A 170 -4.49 38.02 -3.61
CA VAL A 170 -3.54 38.89 -4.34
C VAL A 170 -4.25 39.83 -5.32
N SER A 171 -5.53 39.60 -5.60
CA SER A 171 -6.34 40.40 -6.55
C SER A 171 -7.19 41.51 -5.87
N GLN A 172 -7.02 41.71 -4.56
CA GLN A 172 -7.59 42.84 -3.77
C GLN A 172 -6.46 43.76 -3.33
#